data_875c784234741120f314d8b6ee607a3b
#
_entry.id   875c784234741120f314d8b6ee607a3b
#
_cell.length_a   1.000
_cell.length_b   1.000
_cell.length_c   1.000
_cell.angle_alpha   90.00
_cell.angle_beta   90.00
_cell.angle_gamma   90.00
#
_symmetry.space_group_name_H-M   'P 1'
#
loop_
_entity.id
_entity.type
_entity.pdbx_description
1 polymer ?
#
loop_
_entity_poly.entity_id
_entity_poly.type
_entity_poly.pdbx_seq_one_letter_code
_entity_poly.pdbx_strand_id
1 'polypeptide(L)'
;MAVAGLLLLAFAFFAVGQAAATRNSAQTAADAAALAAGQKYRDQLSTELLDAIRTGAPWKDLLDGRGVPGTEACANAEWFAGRNDADATCTAGSYPTSFAVEADTRKTVGRSVIPGTENTHASARARAVVEPRCTPGPEPEPTPTPAPGEGDGPGQGDGDDQGDGGDQGDGGDPPTNNPPAGPPTVNLTCEDGKEWTVDPADPRDLPEAADLFSVRLAE
;
A
#
# COMPACT_ATOMS: atom_id res chain seq x y z
N MET A 1 -52.94 -18.55 32.78
CA MET A 1 -52.81 -18.48 31.32
C MET A 1 -51.99 -17.27 30.85
N ALA A 2 -52.25 -16.04 31.34
CA ALA A 2 -51.53 -14.83 30.91
C ALA A 2 -50.00 -14.89 31.18
N VAL A 3 -49.55 -15.37 32.35
CA VAL A 3 -48.14 -15.49 32.71
C VAL A 3 -47.39 -16.47 31.80
N ALA A 4 -48.00 -17.60 31.47
CA ALA A 4 -47.40 -18.57 30.56
C ALA A 4 -47.18 -17.99 29.13
N GLY A 5 -48.16 -17.20 28.66
CA GLY A 5 -48.03 -16.49 27.35
C GLY A 5 -46.91 -15.45 27.35
N LEU A 6 -46.77 -14.68 28.43
CA LEU A 6 -45.71 -13.68 28.59
C LEU A 6 -44.31 -14.34 28.66
N LEU A 7 -44.17 -15.46 29.37
CA LEU A 7 -42.91 -16.20 29.42
C LEU A 7 -42.51 -16.76 28.04
N LEU A 8 -43.46 -17.30 27.28
CA LEU A 8 -43.22 -17.82 25.96
C LEU A 8 -42.73 -16.71 24.99
N LEU A 9 -43.37 -15.53 25.04
CA LEU A 9 -42.95 -14.36 24.27
C LEU A 9 -41.53 -13.90 24.67
N ALA A 10 -41.24 -13.85 25.99
CA ALA A 10 -39.89 -13.47 26.44
C ALA A 10 -38.80 -14.43 25.93
N PHE A 11 -39.05 -15.75 25.95
CA PHE A 11 -38.14 -16.73 25.40
C PHE A 11 -37.96 -16.60 23.89
N ALA A 12 -39.04 -16.32 23.16
CA ALA A 12 -38.97 -16.09 21.72
C ALA A 12 -38.10 -14.86 21.37
N PHE A 13 -38.31 -13.74 22.07
CA PHE A 13 -37.48 -12.54 21.88
C PHE A 13 -36.02 -12.78 22.27
N PHE A 14 -35.78 -13.52 23.35
CA PHE A 14 -34.40 -13.87 23.74
C PHE A 14 -33.70 -14.72 22.69
N ALA A 15 -34.37 -15.73 22.13
CA ALA A 15 -33.79 -16.56 21.05
C ALA A 15 -33.45 -15.76 19.79
N VAL A 16 -34.36 -14.85 19.38
CA VAL A 16 -34.10 -13.95 18.22
C VAL A 16 -32.93 -13.02 18.52
N GLY A 17 -32.85 -12.46 19.73
CA GLY A 17 -31.77 -11.59 20.16
C GLY A 17 -30.40 -12.29 20.13
N GLN A 18 -30.31 -13.53 20.55
CA GLN A 18 -29.08 -14.33 20.50
C GLN A 18 -28.66 -14.60 19.05
N ALA A 19 -29.58 -14.97 18.18
CA ALA A 19 -29.29 -15.21 16.76
C ALA A 19 -28.76 -13.93 16.06
N ALA A 20 -29.37 -12.78 16.37
CA ALA A 20 -28.92 -11.50 15.86
C ALA A 20 -27.51 -11.13 16.36
N ALA A 21 -27.22 -11.36 17.64
CA ALA A 21 -25.91 -11.10 18.23
C ALA A 21 -24.80 -11.93 17.58
N THR A 22 -25.06 -13.23 17.35
CA THR A 22 -24.07 -14.12 16.70
C THR A 22 -23.83 -13.73 15.25
N ARG A 23 -24.88 -13.34 14.52
CA ARG A 23 -24.73 -12.84 13.13
C ARG A 23 -23.92 -11.54 13.08
N ASN A 24 -24.17 -10.61 13.99
CA ASN A 24 -23.39 -9.38 14.09
C ASN A 24 -21.93 -9.66 14.44
N SER A 25 -21.65 -10.66 15.28
CA SER A 25 -20.29 -11.08 15.60
C SER A 25 -19.54 -11.60 14.37
N ALA A 26 -20.19 -12.44 13.55
CA ALA A 26 -19.62 -12.91 12.29
C ALA A 26 -19.30 -11.74 11.33
N GLN A 27 -20.25 -10.80 11.18
CA GLN A 27 -20.05 -9.65 10.31
C GLN A 27 -18.88 -8.77 10.80
N THR A 28 -18.83 -8.49 12.10
CA THR A 28 -17.72 -7.73 12.69
C THR A 28 -16.38 -8.41 12.46
N ALA A 29 -16.31 -9.73 12.58
CA ALA A 29 -15.10 -10.48 12.34
C ALA A 29 -14.68 -10.43 10.87
N ALA A 30 -15.62 -10.56 9.93
CA ALA A 30 -15.37 -10.48 8.49
C ALA A 30 -14.88 -9.07 8.10
N ASP A 31 -15.55 -8.02 8.56
CA ASP A 31 -15.20 -6.63 8.27
C ASP A 31 -13.81 -6.28 8.82
N ALA A 32 -13.54 -6.64 10.08
CA ALA A 32 -12.25 -6.41 10.71
C ALA A 32 -11.12 -7.14 9.99
N ALA A 33 -11.34 -8.39 9.59
CA ALA A 33 -10.37 -9.20 8.87
C ALA A 33 -10.09 -8.64 7.46
N ALA A 34 -11.14 -8.25 6.73
CA ALA A 34 -10.99 -7.66 5.39
C ALA A 34 -10.22 -6.34 5.44
N LEU A 35 -10.57 -5.45 6.38
CA LEU A 35 -9.83 -4.19 6.58
C LEU A 35 -8.39 -4.43 7.00
N ALA A 36 -8.14 -5.40 7.87
CA ALA A 36 -6.78 -5.75 8.30
C ALA A 36 -5.91 -6.24 7.13
N ALA A 37 -6.48 -7.04 6.21
CA ALA A 37 -5.79 -7.43 4.99
C ALA A 37 -5.46 -6.22 4.12
N GLY A 38 -6.44 -5.35 3.85
CA GLY A 38 -6.25 -4.14 3.05
C GLY A 38 -5.19 -3.21 3.64
N GLN A 39 -5.21 -2.99 4.95
CA GLN A 39 -4.20 -2.15 5.64
C GLN A 39 -2.80 -2.77 5.55
N LYS A 40 -2.66 -4.06 5.80
CA LYS A 40 -1.37 -4.75 5.68
C LYS A 40 -0.81 -4.63 4.26
N TYR A 41 -1.66 -4.83 3.26
CA TYR A 41 -1.27 -4.70 1.85
C TYR A 41 -0.87 -3.26 1.49
N ARG A 42 -1.64 -2.27 1.94
CA ARG A 42 -1.33 -0.85 1.78
C ARG A 42 0.05 -0.50 2.34
N ASP A 43 0.35 -0.98 3.55
CA ASP A 43 1.63 -0.69 4.21
C ASP A 43 2.80 -1.35 3.46
N GLN A 44 2.60 -2.54 2.92
CA GLN A 44 3.57 -3.21 2.04
C GLN A 44 3.78 -2.44 0.73
N LEU A 45 2.70 -2.03 0.05
CA LEU A 45 2.78 -1.22 -1.17
C LEU A 45 3.56 0.07 -0.93
N SER A 46 3.28 0.78 0.16
CA SER A 46 3.99 2.01 0.52
C SER A 46 5.49 1.77 0.71
N THR A 47 5.84 0.71 1.42
CA THR A 47 7.25 0.34 1.66
C THR A 47 7.98 0.03 0.35
N GLU A 48 7.41 -0.84 -0.47
CA GLU A 48 7.99 -1.23 -1.76
C GLU A 48 8.07 -0.06 -2.75
N LEU A 49 7.04 0.81 -2.78
CA LEU A 49 7.02 2.00 -3.61
C LEU A 49 8.16 2.96 -3.25
N LEU A 50 8.32 3.28 -1.98
CA LEU A 50 9.37 4.19 -1.53
C LEU A 50 10.77 3.59 -1.74
N ASP A 51 10.92 2.28 -1.57
CA ASP A 51 12.17 1.60 -1.85
C ASP A 51 12.49 1.57 -3.36
N ALA A 52 11.49 1.33 -4.21
CA ALA A 52 11.63 1.38 -5.66
C ALA A 52 12.05 2.78 -6.14
N ILE A 53 11.43 3.85 -5.61
CA ILE A 53 11.82 5.23 -5.92
C ILE A 53 13.27 5.48 -5.48
N ARG A 54 13.64 5.05 -4.28
CA ARG A 54 15.00 5.26 -3.74
C ARG A 54 16.07 4.55 -4.55
N THR A 55 15.78 3.36 -5.06
CA THR A 55 16.72 2.56 -5.83
C THR A 55 16.70 2.84 -7.34
N GLY A 56 15.76 3.67 -7.80
CA GLY A 56 15.53 3.92 -9.23
C GLY A 56 14.86 2.74 -9.97
N ALA A 57 14.27 1.80 -9.22
CA ALA A 57 13.53 0.68 -9.78
C ALA A 57 12.16 1.11 -10.35
N PRO A 58 11.51 0.32 -11.21
CA PRO A 58 10.16 0.59 -11.70
C PRO A 58 9.14 0.65 -10.55
N TRP A 59 8.45 1.77 -10.39
CA TRP A 59 7.55 2.05 -9.28
C TRP A 59 6.10 2.33 -9.68
N LYS A 60 5.82 2.57 -10.96
CA LYS A 60 4.47 2.98 -11.41
C LYS A 60 3.39 1.93 -11.12
N ASP A 61 3.70 0.64 -11.28
CA ASP A 61 2.76 -0.43 -10.95
C ASP A 61 2.46 -0.50 -9.45
N LEU A 62 3.44 -0.21 -8.61
CA LEU A 62 3.25 -0.15 -7.16
C LEU A 62 2.33 1.02 -6.79
N LEU A 63 2.52 2.19 -7.41
CA LEU A 63 1.63 3.34 -7.20
C LEU A 63 0.19 3.04 -7.66
N ASP A 64 0.02 2.25 -8.71
CA ASP A 64 -1.29 1.76 -9.16
C ASP A 64 -1.89 0.66 -8.25
N GLY A 65 -1.28 0.37 -7.13
CA GLY A 65 -1.76 -0.63 -6.18
C GLY A 65 -1.45 -2.08 -6.57
N ARG A 66 -0.45 -2.31 -7.43
CA ARG A 66 -0.07 -3.62 -7.97
C ARG A 66 1.39 -3.98 -7.64
N GLY A 67 1.74 -5.25 -7.83
CA GLY A 67 3.14 -5.69 -7.74
C GLY A 67 3.55 -6.35 -6.42
N VAL A 68 2.71 -6.30 -5.39
CA VAL A 68 2.96 -6.96 -4.10
C VAL A 68 2.09 -8.21 -3.97
N PRO A 69 2.63 -9.35 -3.50
CA PRO A 69 1.83 -10.54 -3.22
C PRO A 69 0.84 -10.32 -2.07
N GLY A 70 -0.42 -10.76 -2.26
CA GLY A 70 -1.46 -10.63 -1.23
C GLY A 70 -1.40 -11.69 -0.10
N THR A 71 -0.42 -12.58 -0.10
CA THR A 71 -0.34 -13.71 0.85
C THR A 71 -0.21 -13.27 2.30
N GLU A 72 0.67 -12.31 2.60
CA GLU A 72 0.82 -11.79 3.96
C GLU A 72 -0.41 -10.99 4.41
N ALA A 73 -1.05 -10.27 3.49
CA ALA A 73 -2.29 -9.57 3.77
C ALA A 73 -3.40 -10.54 4.18
N CYS A 74 -3.54 -11.66 3.45
CA CYS A 74 -4.49 -12.70 3.80
C CYS A 74 -4.16 -13.40 5.13
N ALA A 75 -2.88 -13.68 5.41
CA ALA A 75 -2.47 -14.21 6.72
C ALA A 75 -2.83 -13.25 7.86
N ASN A 76 -2.71 -11.94 7.64
CA ASN A 76 -3.14 -10.93 8.61
C ASN A 76 -4.65 -10.91 8.81
N ALA A 77 -5.46 -11.12 7.76
CA ALA A 77 -6.91 -11.26 7.87
C ALA A 77 -7.31 -12.44 8.77
N GLU A 78 -6.72 -13.61 8.54
CA GLU A 78 -6.98 -14.82 9.34
C GLU A 78 -6.62 -14.59 10.82
N TRP A 79 -5.49 -13.92 11.07
CA TRP A 79 -5.10 -13.57 12.44
C TRP A 79 -6.11 -12.66 13.13
N PHE A 80 -6.60 -11.61 12.43
CA PHE A 80 -7.60 -10.69 12.96
C PHE A 80 -8.96 -11.35 13.17
N ALA A 81 -9.39 -12.24 12.27
CA ALA A 81 -10.60 -13.04 12.49
C ALA A 81 -10.49 -13.88 13.77
N GLY A 82 -9.32 -14.52 13.97
CA GLY A 82 -9.05 -15.28 15.20
C GLY A 82 -9.15 -14.43 16.47
N ARG A 83 -8.77 -13.16 16.42
CA ARG A 83 -8.92 -12.19 17.53
C ARG A 83 -10.39 -11.81 17.81
N ASN A 84 -11.26 -12.04 16.84
CA ASN A 84 -12.70 -11.82 16.93
C ASN A 84 -13.50 -13.14 17.10
N ASP A 85 -12.88 -14.18 17.66
CA ASP A 85 -13.51 -15.49 17.89
C ASP A 85 -14.11 -16.12 16.60
N ALA A 86 -13.44 -15.91 15.45
CA ALA A 86 -13.85 -16.48 14.17
C ALA A 86 -12.67 -17.16 13.47
N ASP A 87 -12.98 -18.10 12.59
CA ASP A 87 -12.06 -18.61 11.60
C ASP A 87 -12.41 -17.96 10.26
N ALA A 88 -11.41 -17.66 9.44
CA ALA A 88 -11.65 -16.97 8.18
C ALA A 88 -10.84 -17.59 7.04
N THR A 89 -11.39 -17.47 5.84
CA THR A 89 -10.68 -17.69 4.59
C THR A 89 -10.57 -16.37 3.86
N CYS A 90 -9.40 -16.09 3.26
CA CYS A 90 -9.13 -14.86 2.54
C CYS A 90 -8.72 -15.15 1.10
N THR A 91 -9.22 -14.35 0.17
CA THR A 91 -8.87 -14.41 -1.25
C THR A 91 -8.51 -13.02 -1.74
N ALA A 92 -7.30 -12.87 -2.31
CA ALA A 92 -6.86 -11.63 -2.93
C ALA A 92 -7.33 -11.54 -4.38
N GLY A 93 -7.91 -10.41 -4.76
CA GLY A 93 -8.28 -10.05 -6.12
C GLY A 93 -7.23 -9.14 -6.76
N SER A 94 -7.11 -9.18 -8.08
CA SER A 94 -5.99 -8.54 -8.81
C SER A 94 -6.27 -7.13 -9.32
N TYR A 95 -7.52 -6.73 -9.54
CA TYR A 95 -7.84 -5.35 -9.96
C TYR A 95 -9.34 -5.03 -9.85
N PRO A 96 -9.75 -3.98 -9.12
CA PRO A 96 -8.89 -3.27 -8.13
C PRO A 96 -8.40 -4.26 -7.09
N THR A 97 -7.23 -4.01 -6.51
CA THR A 97 -6.68 -4.90 -5.49
C THR A 97 -7.63 -4.98 -4.30
N SER A 98 -8.06 -6.17 -4.00
CA SER A 98 -9.11 -6.38 -3.02
C SER A 98 -8.91 -7.67 -2.25
N PHE A 99 -9.48 -7.72 -1.05
CA PHE A 99 -9.41 -8.89 -0.15
C PHE A 99 -10.83 -9.28 0.23
N ALA A 100 -11.29 -10.40 -0.31
CA ALA A 100 -12.56 -11.00 0.06
C ALA A 100 -12.32 -11.97 1.21
N VAL A 101 -13.05 -11.78 2.30
CA VAL A 101 -12.95 -12.59 3.51
C VAL A 101 -14.31 -13.21 3.81
N GLU A 102 -14.32 -14.51 4.08
CA GLU A 102 -15.45 -15.23 4.65
C GLU A 102 -15.06 -15.65 6.08
N ALA A 103 -15.85 -15.26 7.06
CA ALA A 103 -15.60 -15.54 8.48
C ALA A 103 -16.73 -16.36 9.09
N ASP A 104 -16.35 -17.42 9.81
CA ASP A 104 -17.24 -18.30 10.55
C ASP A 104 -16.97 -18.17 12.05
N THR A 105 -18.01 -17.91 12.86
CA THR A 105 -17.83 -17.78 14.30
C THR A 105 -17.41 -19.11 14.92
N ARG A 106 -16.44 -19.09 15.85
CA ARG A 106 -16.06 -20.29 16.63
C ARG A 106 -17.13 -20.69 17.63
N LYS A 107 -17.86 -19.72 18.13
CA LYS A 107 -19.01 -19.96 19.03
C LYS A 107 -20.25 -20.24 18.20
N THR A 108 -21.00 -21.25 18.62
CA THR A 108 -22.33 -21.56 18.05
C THR A 108 -23.37 -20.55 18.51
N VAL A 109 -24.51 -20.52 17.83
CA VAL A 109 -25.68 -19.71 18.20
C VAL A 109 -26.18 -20.02 19.64
N GLY A 110 -25.73 -21.15 20.19
CA GLY A 110 -26.10 -21.59 21.54
C GLY A 110 -27.42 -22.34 21.59
N ARG A 111 -27.86 -22.65 22.83
CA ARG A 111 -29.09 -23.40 23.05
C ARG A 111 -30.30 -22.59 22.63
N SER A 112 -30.95 -23.01 21.59
CA SER A 112 -32.21 -22.44 21.08
C SER A 112 -33.38 -23.34 21.44
N VAL A 113 -34.58 -22.78 21.43
CA VAL A 113 -35.84 -23.54 21.55
C VAL A 113 -36.14 -24.37 20.30
N ILE A 114 -35.35 -24.18 19.23
CA ILE A 114 -35.44 -24.93 17.98
C ILE A 114 -34.41 -26.08 18.03
N PRO A 115 -34.84 -27.34 18.09
CA PRO A 115 -33.92 -28.47 18.10
C PRO A 115 -33.05 -28.50 16.83
N GLY A 116 -31.74 -28.81 16.99
CA GLY A 116 -30.79 -28.95 15.88
C GLY A 116 -30.04 -27.66 15.52
N THR A 117 -30.26 -26.55 16.22
CA THR A 117 -29.53 -25.29 15.98
C THR A 117 -28.33 -25.09 16.93
N GLU A 118 -28.13 -25.97 17.89
CA GLU A 118 -27.13 -25.83 18.96
C GLU A 118 -25.68 -25.80 18.44
N ASN A 119 -25.44 -26.44 17.28
CA ASN A 119 -24.13 -26.54 16.63
C ASN A 119 -24.02 -25.63 15.39
N THR A 120 -24.94 -24.69 15.20
CA THR A 120 -24.92 -23.79 14.06
C THR A 120 -23.99 -22.62 14.34
N HIS A 121 -23.02 -22.40 13.46
CA HIS A 121 -22.14 -21.24 13.44
C HIS A 121 -22.75 -20.14 12.55
N ALA A 122 -22.43 -18.91 12.82
CA ALA A 122 -22.78 -17.82 11.91
C ALA A 122 -21.63 -17.52 10.96
N SER A 123 -21.97 -17.36 9.69
CA SER A 123 -21.02 -16.98 8.64
C SER A 123 -21.35 -15.57 8.15
N ALA A 124 -20.30 -14.82 7.80
CA ALA A 124 -20.42 -13.53 7.13
C ALA A 124 -19.28 -13.32 6.13
N ARG A 125 -19.50 -12.39 5.22
CA ARG A 125 -18.54 -12.03 4.19
C ARG A 125 -18.30 -10.54 4.19
N ALA A 126 -17.05 -10.15 3.94
CA ALA A 126 -16.66 -8.78 3.74
C ALA A 126 -15.62 -8.69 2.63
N ARG A 127 -15.52 -7.53 2.02
CA ARG A 127 -14.50 -7.25 1.02
C ARG A 127 -13.90 -5.88 1.30
N ALA A 128 -12.58 -5.80 1.40
CA ALA A 128 -11.86 -4.55 1.39
C ALA A 128 -11.24 -4.31 0.02
N VAL A 129 -11.15 -3.04 -0.38
CA VAL A 129 -10.51 -2.59 -1.62
C VAL A 129 -9.41 -1.62 -1.24
N VAL A 130 -8.25 -1.77 -1.90
CA VAL A 130 -7.12 -0.85 -1.80
C VAL A 130 -7.03 -0.08 -3.11
N GLU A 131 -7.14 1.25 -3.03
CA GLU A 131 -7.15 2.13 -4.19
C GLU A 131 -6.06 3.19 -4.05
N PRO A 132 -5.33 3.50 -5.14
CA PRO A 132 -4.38 4.60 -5.15
C PRO A 132 -5.09 5.93 -4.96
N ARG A 133 -4.47 6.82 -4.19
CA ARG A 133 -4.91 8.21 -3.98
C ARG A 133 -4.04 9.22 -4.71
N CYS A 134 -2.92 8.76 -5.26
CA CYS A 134 -1.96 9.60 -5.96
C CYS A 134 -1.70 9.09 -7.37
N THR A 135 -1.35 10.00 -8.24
CA THR A 135 -0.89 9.73 -9.60
C THR A 135 0.50 10.33 -9.81
N PRO A 136 1.27 9.85 -10.81
CA PRO A 136 2.52 10.51 -11.17
C PRO A 136 2.27 11.97 -11.52
N GLY A 137 3.00 12.88 -10.89
CA GLY A 137 3.04 14.28 -11.24
C GLY A 137 3.87 14.53 -12.51
N PRO A 138 3.97 15.79 -12.96
CA PRO A 138 4.82 16.14 -14.09
C PRO A 138 6.27 15.77 -13.80
N GLU A 139 6.94 15.17 -14.82
CA GLU A 139 8.37 14.91 -14.72
C GLU A 139 9.12 16.24 -14.51
N PRO A 140 10.09 16.26 -13.57
CA PRO A 140 10.92 17.45 -13.41
C PRO A 140 11.62 17.74 -14.73
N GLU A 141 11.52 18.99 -15.22
CA GLU A 141 12.24 19.41 -16.42
C GLU A 141 13.74 19.16 -16.22
N PRO A 142 14.44 18.54 -17.19
CA PRO A 142 15.85 18.33 -17.07
C PRO A 142 16.53 19.70 -16.88
N THR A 143 17.21 19.88 -15.77
CA THR A 143 18.01 21.09 -15.54
C THR A 143 18.98 21.21 -16.71
N PRO A 144 18.96 22.31 -17.50
CA PRO A 144 19.86 22.45 -18.63
C PRO A 144 21.30 22.31 -18.12
N THR A 145 22.00 21.32 -18.63
CA THR A 145 23.44 21.17 -18.40
C THR A 145 24.08 22.50 -18.83
N PRO A 146 24.84 23.19 -17.96
CA PRO A 146 25.57 24.37 -18.39
C PRO A 146 26.41 24.02 -19.60
N ALA A 147 26.18 24.72 -20.71
CA ALA A 147 27.01 24.58 -21.91
C ALA A 147 28.47 24.75 -21.51
N PRO A 148 29.40 23.94 -22.04
CA PRO A 148 30.82 24.17 -21.82
C PRO A 148 31.10 25.61 -22.21
N GLY A 149 31.59 26.41 -21.25
CA GLY A 149 31.86 27.83 -21.48
C GLY A 149 32.79 27.97 -22.65
N GLU A 150 32.33 28.68 -23.69
CA GLU A 150 33.19 29.24 -24.71
C GLU A 150 34.12 30.18 -23.99
N GLY A 151 35.34 29.70 -23.77
CA GLY A 151 36.44 30.53 -23.27
C GLY A 151 36.81 31.55 -24.31
N ASP A 152 36.23 32.77 -24.23
CA ASP A 152 36.68 33.93 -24.89
C ASP A 152 38.03 34.39 -24.28
N GLY A 153 39.02 34.47 -25.14
CA GLY A 153 40.20 35.26 -24.80
C GLY A 153 41.36 35.08 -25.76
N PRO A 154 41.54 35.96 -26.78
CA PRO A 154 42.80 36.01 -27.48
C PRO A 154 43.80 36.81 -26.65
N GLY A 155 44.64 36.11 -25.91
CA GLY A 155 45.87 36.70 -25.34
C GLY A 155 47.02 36.63 -26.37
N GLN A 156 47.28 37.77 -27.02
CA GLN A 156 48.54 37.96 -27.75
C GLN A 156 49.68 37.99 -26.75
N GLY A 157 50.66 37.12 -26.97
CA GLY A 157 51.93 37.13 -26.26
C GLY A 157 52.99 36.59 -27.17
N ASP A 158 53.73 37.53 -27.82
CA ASP A 158 54.96 37.25 -28.58
C ASP A 158 56.01 36.62 -27.67
N GLY A 159 56.68 35.55 -28.12
CA GLY A 159 57.79 34.96 -27.39
C GLY A 159 58.37 33.80 -28.15
N ASP A 160 59.34 34.08 -28.99
CA ASP A 160 60.24 33.10 -29.65
C ASP A 160 60.92 32.22 -28.58
N ASP A 161 60.85 30.92 -28.69
CA ASP A 161 62.04 30.08 -28.46
C ASP A 161 61.87 28.69 -29.05
N GLN A 162 62.91 28.21 -29.69
CA GLN A 162 63.07 26.93 -30.33
C GLN A 162 63.36 25.84 -29.30
N GLY A 163 62.66 24.75 -29.31
CA GLY A 163 62.94 23.57 -28.49
C GLY A 163 62.33 22.31 -29.09
N ASP A 164 63.16 21.57 -29.83
CA ASP A 164 62.98 20.24 -30.35
C ASP A 164 62.67 19.20 -29.25
N GLY A 165 61.77 18.25 -29.47
CA GLY A 165 61.58 17.12 -28.56
C GLY A 165 60.19 16.48 -28.64
N GLY A 166 60.04 15.49 -29.52
CA GLY A 166 58.81 14.68 -29.62
C GLY A 166 58.54 13.90 -28.35
N ASP A 167 57.28 13.85 -28.03
CA ASP A 167 56.72 12.64 -27.42
C ASP A 167 55.21 12.58 -27.68
N GLN A 168 54.74 11.43 -28.19
CA GLN A 168 53.32 11.14 -28.41
C GLN A 168 52.69 10.85 -27.07
N GLY A 169 52.12 11.86 -26.44
CA GLY A 169 51.28 11.75 -25.30
C GLY A 169 49.82 11.50 -25.69
N ASP A 170 49.40 10.28 -25.50
CA ASP A 170 48.00 9.80 -25.51
C ASP A 170 47.10 10.80 -24.78
N GLY A 171 46.20 11.45 -25.49
CA GLY A 171 45.22 12.38 -24.94
C GLY A 171 44.10 11.65 -24.21
N GLY A 172 44.43 11.14 -23.05
CA GLY A 172 43.43 10.67 -22.13
C GLY A 172 42.67 11.86 -21.50
N ASP A 173 41.42 12.01 -21.86
CA ASP A 173 40.53 12.92 -21.16
C ASP A 173 40.63 12.65 -19.65
N PRO A 174 40.77 13.69 -18.81
CA PRO A 174 40.74 13.49 -17.37
C PRO A 174 39.42 12.83 -16.97
N PRO A 175 39.43 11.77 -16.14
CA PRO A 175 38.21 11.14 -15.71
C PRO A 175 37.38 12.20 -14.96
N THR A 176 36.25 12.57 -15.56
CA THR A 176 35.24 13.39 -14.89
C THR A 176 34.71 12.53 -13.74
N ASN A 177 35.28 12.74 -12.55
CA ASN A 177 34.81 12.19 -11.29
C ASN A 177 33.47 12.87 -10.89
N ASN A 178 32.50 12.89 -11.78
CA ASN A 178 31.13 13.15 -11.38
C ASN A 178 30.60 11.85 -10.78
N PRO A 179 30.25 11.82 -9.50
CA PRO A 179 29.55 10.68 -8.93
C PRO A 179 28.30 10.45 -9.81
N PRO A 180 27.93 9.18 -10.06
CA PRO A 180 26.72 8.89 -10.83
C PRO A 180 25.55 9.65 -10.19
N ALA A 181 24.83 10.42 -11.01
CA ALA A 181 23.64 11.12 -10.55
C ALA A 181 22.71 10.09 -9.90
N GLY A 182 22.32 10.35 -8.66
CA GLY A 182 21.35 9.52 -7.97
C GLY A 182 20.02 9.44 -8.74
N PRO A 183 19.12 8.52 -8.38
CA PRO A 183 17.83 8.44 -9.03
C PRO A 183 17.11 9.80 -8.95
N PRO A 184 16.36 10.18 -10.00
CA PRO A 184 15.68 11.47 -10.04
C PRO A 184 14.59 11.58 -8.97
N THR A 185 14.27 12.80 -8.55
CA THR A 185 13.12 13.08 -7.70
C THR A 185 11.82 12.69 -8.40
N VAL A 186 10.86 12.19 -7.64
CA VAL A 186 9.54 11.78 -8.14
C VAL A 186 8.48 12.73 -7.61
N ASN A 187 7.72 13.35 -8.51
CA ASN A 187 6.56 14.14 -8.14
C ASN A 187 5.29 13.27 -8.17
N LEU A 188 4.48 13.40 -7.12
CA LEU A 188 3.18 12.73 -6.99
C LEU A 188 2.12 13.79 -6.77
N THR A 189 1.01 13.69 -7.49
CA THR A 189 -0.18 14.51 -7.27
C THR A 189 -1.28 13.62 -6.70
N CYS A 190 -1.76 13.95 -5.50
CA CYS A 190 -2.72 13.13 -4.78
C CYS A 190 -4.13 13.74 -4.81
N GLU A 191 -5.13 12.94 -4.45
CA GLU A 191 -6.47 13.43 -4.14
C GLU A 191 -6.34 14.60 -3.14
N ASP A 192 -7.30 15.48 -3.07
CA ASP A 192 -7.25 16.71 -2.25
C ASP A 192 -6.25 17.78 -2.74
N GLY A 193 -5.60 17.61 -3.89
CA GLY A 193 -4.65 18.57 -4.46
C GLY A 193 -3.32 18.64 -3.73
N LYS A 194 -3.02 17.67 -2.86
CA LYS A 194 -1.71 17.57 -2.19
C LYS A 194 -0.65 17.07 -3.16
N GLU A 195 0.44 17.78 -3.23
CA GLU A 195 1.60 17.39 -4.04
C GLU A 195 2.74 16.93 -3.13
N TRP A 196 3.42 15.87 -3.54
CA TRP A 196 4.61 15.36 -2.88
C TRP A 196 5.76 15.33 -3.86
N THR A 197 6.93 15.80 -3.40
CA THR A 197 8.20 15.62 -4.11
C THR A 197 9.03 14.62 -3.29
N VAL A 198 9.12 13.41 -3.78
CA VAL A 198 9.91 12.36 -3.14
C VAL A 198 11.34 12.46 -3.65
N ASP A 199 12.25 12.90 -2.79
CA ASP A 199 13.68 12.92 -3.08
C ASP A 199 14.32 11.63 -2.57
N PRO A 200 14.88 10.79 -3.46
CA PRO A 200 15.56 9.56 -3.06
C PRO A 200 16.72 9.77 -2.08
N ALA A 201 17.35 10.94 -2.10
CA ALA A 201 18.48 11.27 -1.23
C ALA A 201 18.05 11.84 0.13
N ASP A 202 16.80 12.31 0.26
CA ASP A 202 16.30 12.91 1.50
C ASP A 202 15.00 12.25 1.99
N PRO A 203 15.07 11.35 2.97
CA PRO A 203 13.92 10.62 3.47
C PRO A 203 13.06 11.39 4.50
N ARG A 204 13.27 12.70 4.70
CA ARG A 204 12.61 13.45 5.79
C ARG A 204 11.15 13.77 5.53
N ASP A 205 10.77 13.98 4.26
CA ASP A 205 9.42 14.36 3.85
C ASP A 205 8.82 13.30 2.93
N LEU A 206 8.59 12.11 3.49
CA LEU A 206 7.96 11.02 2.75
C LEU A 206 6.45 10.96 3.05
N PRO A 207 5.62 10.64 2.04
CA PRO A 207 4.20 10.39 2.27
C PRO A 207 3.99 9.15 3.14
N GLU A 208 3.00 9.22 4.03
CA GLU A 208 2.57 8.04 4.76
C GLU A 208 1.76 7.10 3.85
N ALA A 209 1.63 5.82 4.24
CA ALA A 209 0.87 4.84 3.48
C ALA A 209 -0.60 5.26 3.26
N ALA A 210 -1.19 6.00 4.20
CA ALA A 210 -2.54 6.52 4.12
C ALA A 210 -2.68 7.74 3.18
N ASP A 211 -1.60 8.46 2.94
CA ASP A 211 -1.58 9.52 1.90
C ASP A 211 -1.60 8.92 0.50
N LEU A 212 -0.90 7.79 0.31
CA LEU A 212 -0.70 7.14 -0.98
C LEU A 212 -1.87 6.25 -1.40
N PHE A 213 -2.47 5.54 -0.43
CA PHE A 213 -3.51 4.54 -0.71
C PHE A 213 -4.65 4.61 0.30
N SER A 214 -5.88 4.48 -0.18
CA SER A 214 -7.07 4.30 0.64
C SER A 214 -7.40 2.82 0.82
N VAL A 215 -8.00 2.49 1.96
CA VAL A 215 -8.57 1.17 2.25
C VAL A 215 -9.99 1.36 2.71
N ARG A 216 -10.94 0.72 2.04
CA ARG A 216 -12.36 0.79 2.39
C ARG A 216 -13.03 -0.56 2.23
N LEU A 217 -14.11 -0.78 2.98
CA LEU A 217 -15.01 -1.88 2.68
C LEU A 217 -15.77 -1.59 1.39
N ALA A 218 -15.91 -2.62 0.55
CA ALA A 218 -16.77 -2.60 -0.62
C ALA A 218 -18.04 -3.42 -0.33
N GLU A 219 -19.17 -2.95 -0.82
CA GLU A 219 -20.45 -3.68 -0.78
C GLU A 219 -20.47 -4.81 -1.81
#